data_c389d57cbcfcc55c36b579ba7f81919b
#
_entry.id   c389d57cbcfcc55c36b579ba7f81919b
#
_cell.length_a   1.000
_cell.length_b   1.000
_cell.length_c   1.000
_cell.angle_alpha   90.00
_cell.angle_beta   90.00
_cell.angle_gamma   90.00
#
_symmetry.space_group_name_H-M   'P 1'
#
loop_
_entity.id
_entity.type
_entity.pdbx_description
1 polymer ?
#
loop_
_entity_poly.entity_id
_entity_poly.type
_entity_poly.pdbx_seq_one_letter_code
_entity_poly.pdbx_strand_id
1 'polypeptide(L)'
;MKLVLIVPSLGGGGAERVMATLANAWAVRRNEVTLITLTSAKDDRYPLDRTVWRMALDVARRSSNPVQALGRNVMRVRALRRAIKTARPDAVISFVANTNALAMMAATGLRVPVIVTERQFVGAEPSRRVWAILRRLLYRRAAAVVAQTRRCADELEVRLGRAVKVIPNPVAPGSGGPAPSADGRTRTLLAVGRLVPAKGFDLLIDAFAQVAGRYPEWKLEILGEGHQRDALTRAIAAHGLATRIAMPGFSKEVRNAMRRADLFVLSSRFEGLPNALLEAMSEGVACVSFDCTAGPRELIQHGENGWLVPPEDADGLAAAFDTLMQDDALRARLGTRAREVCNLYSVSEILGQWNSLLASVMGSSRADRASTATEQA
;
A
#
# COMPACT_ATOMS: atom_id res chain seq x y z
N MET A 1 24.32 -0.96 -8.07
CA MET A 1 23.34 -0.60 -9.11
C MET A 1 22.91 0.85 -8.91
N LYS A 2 22.60 1.54 -10.01
CA LYS A 2 21.98 2.87 -9.98
C LYS A 2 20.49 2.73 -10.23
N LEU A 3 19.66 3.06 -9.26
CA LEU A 3 18.21 2.89 -9.34
C LEU A 3 17.50 4.24 -9.28
N VAL A 4 16.54 4.44 -10.18
CA VAL A 4 15.58 5.54 -10.09
C VAL A 4 14.23 4.97 -9.65
N LEU A 5 13.72 5.48 -8.54
CA LEU A 5 12.43 5.14 -7.96
C LEU A 5 11.48 6.32 -8.15
N ILE A 6 10.29 6.09 -8.71
CA ILE A 6 9.32 7.15 -9.01
C ILE A 6 8.00 6.86 -8.31
N VAL A 7 7.54 7.84 -7.52
CA VAL A 7 6.26 7.80 -6.82
C VAL A 7 5.60 9.20 -6.89
N PRO A 8 4.26 9.31 -6.87
CA PRO A 8 3.64 10.63 -7.00
C PRO A 8 4.03 11.61 -5.89
N SER A 9 4.11 11.14 -4.65
CA SER A 9 4.44 11.93 -3.44
C SER A 9 5.10 11.07 -2.38
N LEU A 10 5.50 11.67 -1.26
CA LEU A 10 5.81 10.97 0.01
C LEU A 10 4.87 11.44 1.13
N GLY A 11 3.67 11.90 0.77
CA GLY A 11 2.73 12.60 1.63
C GLY A 11 1.89 11.75 2.59
N GLY A 12 2.10 10.43 2.72
CA GLY A 12 1.47 9.64 3.76
C GLY A 12 0.61 8.46 3.29
N GLY A 13 0.74 8.03 2.03
CA GLY A 13 0.07 6.82 1.51
C GLY A 13 0.88 5.53 1.73
N GLY A 14 0.20 4.38 1.63
CA GLY A 14 0.86 3.08 1.78
C GLY A 14 1.90 2.77 0.70
N ALA A 15 1.63 3.16 -0.56
CA ALA A 15 2.58 2.99 -1.66
C ALA A 15 3.86 3.82 -1.46
N GLU A 16 3.70 5.02 -0.92
CA GLU A 16 4.77 5.97 -0.62
C GLU A 16 5.67 5.45 0.49
N ARG A 17 5.08 4.87 1.54
CA ARG A 17 5.81 4.22 2.63
C ARG A 17 6.64 3.03 2.12
N VAL A 18 6.04 2.17 1.32
CA VAL A 18 6.75 1.03 0.72
C VAL A 18 7.91 1.50 -0.16
N MET A 19 7.71 2.56 -0.95
CA MET A 19 8.78 3.12 -1.78
C MET A 19 9.94 3.66 -0.93
N ALA A 20 9.64 4.39 0.15
CA ALA A 20 10.67 4.88 1.08
C ALA A 20 11.41 3.72 1.77
N THR A 21 10.69 2.67 2.20
CA THR A 21 11.29 1.47 2.80
C THR A 21 12.25 0.77 1.84
N LEU A 22 11.85 0.57 0.59
CA LEU A 22 12.69 -0.05 -0.43
C LEU A 22 13.89 0.84 -0.80
N ALA A 23 13.69 2.15 -0.93
CA ALA A 23 14.76 3.11 -1.20
C ALA A 23 15.85 3.03 -0.12
N ASN A 24 15.46 3.10 1.14
CA ASN A 24 16.37 2.99 2.28
C ASN A 24 17.09 1.64 2.32
N ALA A 25 16.35 0.55 2.07
CA ALA A 25 16.92 -0.80 2.08
C ALA A 25 17.95 -1.04 0.97
N TRP A 26 17.74 -0.46 -0.23
CA TRP A 26 18.76 -0.48 -1.29
C TRP A 26 19.95 0.42 -0.98
N ALA A 27 19.72 1.62 -0.44
CA ALA A 27 20.78 2.56 -0.08
C ALA A 27 21.74 1.97 0.96
N VAL A 28 21.21 1.37 2.04
CA VAL A 28 22.02 0.65 3.06
C VAL A 28 22.87 -0.46 2.42
N ARG A 29 22.42 -1.09 1.33
CA ARG A 29 23.18 -2.09 0.58
C ARG A 29 24.09 -1.48 -0.50
N ARG A 30 24.45 -0.22 -0.33
CA ARG A 30 25.39 0.53 -1.19
C ARG A 30 24.97 0.64 -2.66
N ASN A 31 23.66 0.64 -2.95
CA ASN A 31 23.15 1.02 -4.27
C ASN A 31 23.00 2.55 -4.34
N GLU A 32 23.27 3.13 -5.50
CA GLU A 32 22.98 4.54 -5.77
C GLU A 32 21.48 4.68 -6.06
N VAL A 33 20.73 5.24 -5.12
CA VAL A 33 19.27 5.35 -5.21
C VAL A 33 18.86 6.81 -5.39
N THR A 34 18.14 7.11 -6.47
CA THR A 34 17.46 8.39 -6.66
C THR A 34 15.96 8.20 -6.52
N LEU A 35 15.34 8.86 -5.54
CA LEU A 35 13.90 8.85 -5.36
C LEU A 35 13.28 10.15 -5.88
N ILE A 36 12.42 10.01 -6.90
CA ILE A 36 11.77 11.13 -7.59
C ILE A 36 10.30 11.19 -7.20
N THR A 37 9.80 12.40 -6.83
CA THR A 37 8.37 12.65 -6.69
C THR A 37 7.89 13.78 -7.60
N LEU A 38 6.59 13.76 -7.90
CA LEU A 38 5.94 14.84 -8.66
C LEU A 38 5.54 16.02 -7.76
N THR A 39 5.35 15.79 -6.44
CA THR A 39 5.05 16.82 -5.44
C THR A 39 6.32 17.44 -4.87
N SER A 40 6.12 18.50 -4.08
CA SER A 40 7.16 19.16 -3.28
C SER A 40 7.70 18.25 -2.17
N ALA A 41 8.95 18.44 -1.77
CA ALA A 41 9.54 17.77 -0.61
C ALA A 41 8.97 18.26 0.74
N LYS A 42 8.26 19.40 0.77
CA LYS A 42 7.62 19.93 1.98
C LYS A 42 6.54 19.01 2.54
N ASP A 43 5.96 18.16 1.68
CA ASP A 43 4.91 17.22 2.02
C ASP A 43 5.44 15.84 2.44
N ASP A 44 6.76 15.66 2.45
CA ASP A 44 7.36 14.37 2.76
C ASP A 44 7.13 13.99 4.24
N ARG A 45 6.56 12.81 4.46
CA ARG A 45 6.25 12.27 5.79
C ARG A 45 7.07 11.04 6.15
N TYR A 46 7.70 10.41 5.17
CA TYR A 46 8.52 9.21 5.38
C TYR A 46 9.99 9.58 5.32
N PRO A 47 10.78 9.26 6.36
CA PRO A 47 12.20 9.55 6.39
C PRO A 47 12.94 8.72 5.34
N LEU A 48 13.91 9.36 4.70
CA LEU A 48 14.83 8.70 3.77
C LEU A 48 16.23 8.64 4.38
N ASP A 49 16.96 7.57 4.06
CA ASP A 49 18.37 7.46 4.37
C ASP A 49 19.15 8.61 3.69
N ARG A 50 20.19 9.10 4.35
CA ARG A 50 20.99 10.25 3.89
C ARG A 50 21.68 9.99 2.54
N THR A 51 21.88 8.74 2.18
CA THR A 51 22.50 8.33 0.91
C THR A 51 21.50 8.22 -0.25
N VAL A 52 20.19 8.32 0.02
CA VAL A 52 19.16 8.39 -1.02
C VAL A 52 19.10 9.80 -1.59
N TRP A 53 19.38 9.93 -2.88
CA TRP A 53 19.23 11.22 -3.57
C TRP A 53 17.76 11.55 -3.77
N ARG A 54 17.25 12.51 -3.00
CA ARG A 54 15.86 12.96 -3.06
C ARG A 54 15.67 14.04 -4.12
N MET A 55 14.82 13.80 -5.13
CA MET A 55 14.49 14.75 -6.20
C MET A 55 12.99 15.04 -6.25
N ALA A 56 12.58 16.21 -5.76
CA ALA A 56 11.20 16.71 -5.82
C ALA A 56 11.02 17.57 -7.06
N LEU A 57 10.12 17.18 -7.98
CA LEU A 57 9.92 17.92 -9.23
C LEU A 57 8.94 19.09 -9.10
N ASP A 58 8.09 19.07 -8.09
CA ASP A 58 7.05 20.08 -7.80
C ASP A 58 6.15 20.42 -9.00
N VAL A 59 5.72 19.40 -9.73
CA VAL A 59 4.89 19.53 -10.95
C VAL A 59 3.48 18.96 -10.78
N ALA A 60 3.05 18.63 -9.55
CA ALA A 60 1.79 17.93 -9.27
C ALA A 60 0.55 18.82 -9.23
N ARG A 61 0.58 20.05 -9.74
CA ARG A 61 -0.56 21.00 -9.70
C ARG A 61 -1.80 20.42 -10.35
N ARG A 62 -2.98 20.63 -9.73
CA ARG A 62 -4.29 20.21 -10.27
C ARG A 62 -4.65 21.03 -11.52
N SER A 63 -5.31 20.38 -12.48
CA SER A 63 -5.79 21.01 -13.72
C SER A 63 -7.26 21.32 -13.60
N SER A 64 -7.70 22.51 -14.05
CA SER A 64 -9.10 22.91 -14.05
C SER A 64 -9.83 22.50 -15.31
N ASN A 65 -9.12 22.25 -16.42
CA ASN A 65 -9.71 21.85 -17.69
C ASN A 65 -8.81 20.83 -18.44
N PRO A 66 -9.34 20.12 -19.47
CA PRO A 66 -8.61 19.09 -20.22
C PRO A 66 -7.36 19.60 -20.95
N VAL A 67 -7.38 20.82 -21.49
CA VAL A 67 -6.25 21.40 -22.23
C VAL A 67 -5.07 21.65 -21.27
N GLN A 68 -5.33 22.25 -20.11
CA GLN A 68 -4.33 22.42 -19.07
C GLN A 68 -3.81 21.08 -18.56
N ALA A 69 -4.67 20.05 -18.47
CA ALA A 69 -4.26 18.71 -18.08
C ALA A 69 -3.24 18.12 -19.06
N LEU A 70 -3.48 18.28 -20.37
CA LEU A 70 -2.54 17.83 -21.40
C LEU A 70 -1.20 18.57 -21.32
N GLY A 71 -1.20 19.90 -21.26
CA GLY A 71 0.02 20.71 -21.15
C GLY A 71 0.83 20.38 -19.88
N ARG A 72 0.15 20.18 -18.75
CA ARG A 72 0.80 19.78 -17.49
C ARG A 72 1.37 18.36 -17.56
N ASN A 73 0.71 17.42 -18.23
CA ASN A 73 1.27 16.09 -18.42
C ASN A 73 2.51 16.11 -19.31
N VAL A 74 2.55 16.92 -20.36
CA VAL A 74 3.76 17.14 -21.18
C VAL A 74 4.90 17.70 -20.31
N MET A 75 4.61 18.68 -19.46
CA MET A 75 5.59 19.25 -18.53
C MET A 75 6.11 18.19 -17.55
N ARG A 76 5.22 17.37 -16.96
CA ARG A 76 5.58 16.27 -16.07
C ARG A 76 6.49 15.25 -16.77
N VAL A 77 6.16 14.84 -17.98
CA VAL A 77 6.96 13.91 -18.78
C VAL A 77 8.34 14.51 -19.08
N ARG A 78 8.42 15.79 -19.48
CA ARG A 78 9.70 16.47 -19.72
C ARG A 78 10.56 16.57 -18.45
N ALA A 79 9.95 16.91 -17.31
CA ALA A 79 10.66 16.98 -16.03
C ALA A 79 11.20 15.61 -15.60
N LEU A 80 10.35 14.56 -15.64
CA LEU A 80 10.77 13.18 -15.38
C LEU A 80 11.87 12.72 -16.32
N ARG A 81 11.76 13.02 -17.63
CA ARG A 81 12.78 12.66 -18.60
C ARG A 81 14.13 13.29 -18.30
N ARG A 82 14.15 14.58 -17.92
CA ARG A 82 15.38 15.27 -17.50
C ARG A 82 15.98 14.60 -16.27
N ALA A 83 15.15 14.33 -15.25
CA ALA A 83 15.57 13.68 -14.02
C ALA A 83 16.17 12.29 -14.25
N ILE A 84 15.52 11.45 -15.06
CA ILE A 84 16.02 10.11 -15.44
C ILE A 84 17.35 10.22 -16.20
N LYS A 85 17.46 11.17 -17.16
CA LYS A 85 18.71 11.40 -17.91
C LYS A 85 19.86 11.83 -17.01
N THR A 86 19.60 12.70 -16.04
CA THR A 86 20.62 13.19 -15.08
C THR A 86 21.09 12.06 -14.18
N ALA A 87 20.17 11.24 -13.67
CA ALA A 87 20.50 10.13 -12.77
C ALA A 87 21.22 8.97 -13.47
N ARG A 88 21.09 8.81 -14.81
CA ARG A 88 21.68 7.71 -15.60
C ARG A 88 21.51 6.34 -14.95
N PRO A 89 20.29 5.90 -14.64
CA PRO A 89 20.05 4.68 -13.89
C PRO A 89 20.27 3.42 -14.74
N ASP A 90 20.59 2.31 -14.06
CA ASP A 90 20.56 0.96 -14.63
C ASP A 90 19.12 0.48 -14.84
N ALA A 91 18.19 0.89 -13.96
CA ALA A 91 16.76 0.59 -14.04
C ALA A 91 15.90 1.67 -13.38
N VAL A 92 14.65 1.79 -13.85
CA VAL A 92 13.62 2.66 -13.28
C VAL A 92 12.50 1.80 -12.70
N ILE A 93 12.09 2.06 -11.47
CA ILE A 93 10.91 1.45 -10.82
C ILE A 93 9.88 2.53 -10.54
N SER A 94 8.67 2.37 -11.03
CA SER A 94 7.59 3.33 -10.86
C SER A 94 6.38 2.72 -10.16
N PHE A 95 5.78 3.47 -9.24
CA PHE A 95 4.60 3.08 -8.47
C PHE A 95 3.40 3.96 -8.82
N VAL A 96 2.21 3.36 -8.79
CA VAL A 96 0.91 3.99 -9.04
C VAL A 96 0.64 4.28 -10.52
N ALA A 97 -0.52 3.83 -11.01
CA ALA A 97 -0.91 3.76 -12.42
C ALA A 97 -0.62 5.02 -13.25
N ASN A 98 -1.03 6.21 -12.76
CA ASN A 98 -0.81 7.45 -13.49
C ASN A 98 0.69 7.82 -13.57
N THR A 99 1.43 7.59 -12.50
CA THR A 99 2.89 7.83 -12.43
C THR A 99 3.62 6.84 -13.33
N ASN A 100 3.18 5.58 -13.37
CA ASN A 100 3.70 4.55 -14.26
C ASN A 100 3.60 4.97 -15.73
N ALA A 101 2.45 5.48 -16.16
CA ALA A 101 2.26 5.96 -17.52
C ALA A 101 3.20 7.14 -17.85
N LEU A 102 3.35 8.10 -16.93
CA LEU A 102 4.27 9.24 -17.10
C LEU A 102 5.73 8.78 -17.16
N ALA A 103 6.13 7.83 -16.31
CA ALA A 103 7.48 7.26 -16.28
C ALA A 103 7.80 6.52 -17.60
N MET A 104 6.86 5.71 -18.10
CA MET A 104 7.00 5.01 -19.38
C MET A 104 7.18 6.00 -20.55
N MET A 105 6.35 7.05 -20.62
CA MET A 105 6.50 8.09 -21.64
C MET A 105 7.82 8.84 -21.49
N ALA A 106 8.24 9.16 -20.28
CA ALA A 106 9.50 9.87 -20.02
C ALA A 106 10.73 9.05 -20.40
N ALA A 107 10.68 7.74 -20.21
CA ALA A 107 11.78 6.82 -20.52
C ALA A 107 11.86 6.41 -22.00
N THR A 108 10.83 6.70 -22.81
CA THR A 108 10.82 6.34 -24.25
C THR A 108 12.08 6.84 -24.95
N GLY A 109 12.83 5.93 -25.61
CA GLY A 109 14.08 6.22 -26.30
C GLY A 109 15.30 6.45 -25.39
N LEU A 110 15.20 6.25 -24.05
CA LEU A 110 16.35 6.36 -23.14
C LEU A 110 17.14 5.06 -22.97
N ARG A 111 16.72 3.96 -23.59
CA ARG A 111 17.36 2.63 -23.47
C ARG A 111 17.59 2.20 -22.01
N VAL A 112 16.69 2.60 -21.09
CA VAL A 112 16.69 2.21 -19.69
C VAL A 112 15.45 1.33 -19.43
N PRO A 113 15.59 0.14 -18.80
CA PRO A 113 14.46 -0.68 -18.47
C PRO A 113 13.59 -0.01 -17.43
N VAL A 114 12.26 -0.03 -17.65
CA VAL A 114 11.25 0.50 -16.72
C VAL A 114 10.40 -0.64 -16.20
N ILE A 115 10.37 -0.80 -14.87
CA ILE A 115 9.47 -1.70 -14.16
C ILE A 115 8.32 -0.87 -13.61
N VAL A 116 7.09 -1.25 -13.94
CA VAL A 116 5.87 -0.58 -13.46
C VAL A 116 5.17 -1.45 -12.43
N THR A 117 4.62 -0.83 -11.37
CA THR A 117 3.89 -1.57 -10.36
C THR A 117 2.49 -1.04 -10.15
N GLU A 118 1.52 -1.95 -10.11
CA GLU A 118 0.16 -1.63 -9.71
C GLU A 118 -0.03 -1.88 -8.21
N ARG A 119 -0.64 -0.88 -7.55
CA ARG A 119 -0.77 -0.82 -6.09
C ARG A 119 -2.20 -0.90 -5.60
N GLN A 120 -3.14 -1.00 -6.53
CA GLN A 120 -4.55 -1.09 -6.25
C GLN A 120 -5.16 -2.15 -7.16
N PHE A 121 -6.28 -2.74 -6.71
CA PHE A 121 -7.07 -3.60 -7.56
C PHE A 121 -7.63 -2.79 -8.73
N VAL A 122 -7.39 -3.23 -9.95
CA VAL A 122 -7.67 -2.44 -11.17
C VAL A 122 -9.17 -2.22 -11.39
N GLY A 123 -10.02 -3.09 -10.84
CA GLY A 123 -11.49 -2.98 -10.89
C GLY A 123 -12.07 -1.94 -9.93
N ALA A 124 -11.32 -1.46 -8.93
CA ALA A 124 -11.82 -0.59 -7.88
C ALA A 124 -12.01 0.88 -8.29
N GLU A 125 -11.39 1.34 -9.37
CA GLU A 125 -11.54 2.72 -9.85
C GLU A 125 -11.97 2.74 -11.32
N PRO A 126 -13.05 3.47 -11.67
CA PRO A 126 -13.39 3.75 -13.06
C PRO A 126 -12.32 4.67 -13.65
N SER A 127 -11.23 4.11 -14.16
CA SER A 127 -10.28 4.90 -14.94
C SER A 127 -10.97 5.43 -16.18
N ARG A 128 -10.77 6.72 -16.51
CA ARG A 128 -11.25 7.24 -17.80
C ARG A 128 -10.74 6.32 -18.90
N ARG A 129 -11.59 5.89 -19.82
CA ARG A 129 -11.27 4.90 -20.89
C ARG A 129 -9.93 5.16 -21.58
N VAL A 130 -9.61 6.44 -21.80
CA VAL A 130 -8.33 6.89 -22.41
C VAL A 130 -7.12 6.42 -21.57
N TRP A 131 -7.18 6.56 -20.24
CA TRP A 131 -6.07 6.13 -19.36
C TRP A 131 -5.94 4.61 -19.31
N ALA A 132 -7.04 3.88 -19.41
CA ALA A 132 -7.02 2.42 -19.46
C ALA A 132 -6.34 1.91 -20.75
N ILE A 133 -6.67 2.51 -21.90
CA ILE A 133 -6.05 2.20 -23.20
C ILE A 133 -4.57 2.57 -23.18
N LEU A 134 -4.22 3.79 -22.73
CA LEU A 134 -2.85 4.25 -22.66
C LEU A 134 -2.00 3.36 -21.75
N ARG A 135 -2.53 2.97 -20.59
CA ARG A 135 -1.89 2.03 -19.68
C ARG A 135 -1.62 0.69 -20.35
N ARG A 136 -2.63 0.12 -21.04
CA ARG A 136 -2.47 -1.16 -21.76
C ARG A 136 -1.35 -1.10 -22.79
N LEU A 137 -1.27 -0.03 -23.58
CA LEU A 137 -0.25 0.15 -24.61
C LEU A 137 1.15 0.36 -24.02
N LEU A 138 1.26 1.19 -22.99
CA LEU A 138 2.54 1.50 -22.35
C LEU A 138 3.07 0.30 -21.54
N TYR A 139 2.22 -0.42 -20.82
CA TYR A 139 2.65 -1.56 -20.01
C TYR A 139 3.14 -2.74 -20.85
N ARG A 140 2.70 -2.87 -22.09
CA ARG A 140 3.26 -3.86 -23.01
C ARG A 140 4.74 -3.62 -23.32
N ARG A 141 5.21 -2.37 -23.21
CA ARG A 141 6.61 -1.98 -23.43
C ARG A 141 7.43 -1.90 -22.14
N ALA A 142 6.81 -2.10 -20.98
CA ALA A 142 7.53 -2.14 -19.71
C ALA A 142 8.46 -3.36 -19.68
N ALA A 143 9.64 -3.24 -19.08
CA ALA A 143 10.56 -4.35 -18.91
C ALA A 143 9.95 -5.43 -18.02
N ALA A 144 9.20 -5.03 -17.00
CA ALA A 144 8.34 -5.91 -16.20
C ALA A 144 7.14 -5.16 -15.66
N VAL A 145 6.05 -5.89 -15.40
CA VAL A 145 4.88 -5.41 -14.66
C VAL A 145 4.82 -6.19 -13.35
N VAL A 146 4.62 -5.48 -12.24
CA VAL A 146 4.56 -6.05 -10.89
C VAL A 146 3.21 -5.75 -10.25
N ALA A 147 2.59 -6.75 -9.64
CA ALA A 147 1.44 -6.63 -8.76
C ALA A 147 1.81 -7.03 -7.33
N GLN A 148 0.99 -6.65 -6.35
CA GLN A 148 1.25 -6.95 -4.94
C GLN A 148 0.71 -8.31 -4.50
N THR A 149 -0.31 -8.81 -5.20
CA THR A 149 -1.06 -10.02 -4.86
C THR A 149 -1.27 -10.87 -6.11
N ARG A 150 -1.45 -12.18 -5.93
CA ARG A 150 -1.72 -13.09 -7.04
C ARG A 150 -3.01 -12.69 -7.77
N ARG A 151 -4.06 -12.36 -7.03
CA ARG A 151 -5.34 -11.93 -7.60
C ARG A 151 -5.20 -10.70 -8.50
N CYS A 152 -4.43 -9.69 -8.05
CA CYS A 152 -4.15 -8.49 -8.87
C CYS A 152 -3.30 -8.84 -10.10
N ALA A 153 -2.36 -9.77 -9.99
CA ALA A 153 -1.54 -10.21 -11.10
C ALA A 153 -2.39 -10.92 -12.17
N ASP A 154 -3.25 -11.86 -11.79
CA ASP A 154 -4.12 -12.60 -12.70
C ASP A 154 -5.04 -11.66 -13.51
N GLU A 155 -5.63 -10.66 -12.84
CA GLU A 155 -6.44 -9.65 -13.52
C GLU A 155 -5.64 -8.82 -14.52
N LEU A 156 -4.43 -8.42 -14.15
CA LEU A 156 -3.54 -7.67 -15.04
C LEU A 156 -3.04 -8.52 -16.21
N GLU A 157 -2.73 -9.79 -15.99
CA GLU A 157 -2.32 -10.74 -17.05
C GLU A 157 -3.39 -10.87 -18.12
N VAL A 158 -4.65 -11.04 -17.72
CA VAL A 158 -5.80 -11.08 -18.65
C VAL A 158 -5.93 -9.77 -19.43
N ARG A 159 -5.79 -8.62 -18.76
CA ARG A 159 -5.95 -7.30 -19.41
C ARG A 159 -4.81 -6.92 -20.33
N LEU A 160 -3.59 -7.33 -19.99
CA LEU A 160 -2.37 -6.94 -20.71
C LEU A 160 -1.95 -7.97 -21.76
N GLY A 161 -2.37 -9.24 -21.61
CA GLY A 161 -1.92 -10.35 -22.44
C GLY A 161 -0.43 -10.67 -22.26
N ARG A 162 0.10 -10.49 -21.02
CA ARG A 162 1.50 -10.79 -20.67
C ARG A 162 1.62 -11.16 -19.20
N ALA A 163 2.69 -11.87 -18.86
CA ALA A 163 3.01 -12.25 -17.49
C ALA A 163 3.24 -11.03 -16.59
N VAL A 164 2.73 -11.13 -15.36
CA VAL A 164 2.86 -10.14 -14.29
C VAL A 164 3.56 -10.80 -13.09
N LYS A 165 4.61 -10.18 -12.58
CA LYS A 165 5.30 -10.68 -11.39
C LYS A 165 4.56 -10.27 -10.12
N VAL A 166 4.45 -11.20 -9.18
CA VAL A 166 3.93 -10.88 -7.84
C VAL A 166 5.12 -10.56 -6.93
N ILE A 167 5.16 -9.33 -6.41
CA ILE A 167 6.10 -8.91 -5.37
C ILE A 167 5.30 -8.13 -4.33
N PRO A 168 5.06 -8.71 -3.15
CA PRO A 168 4.30 -8.07 -2.08
C PRO A 168 4.99 -6.85 -1.48
N ASN A 169 4.29 -6.18 -0.56
CA ASN A 169 4.90 -5.11 0.23
C ASN A 169 5.75 -5.69 1.35
N PRO A 170 6.90 -5.07 1.66
CA PRO A 170 7.67 -5.43 2.83
C PRO A 170 7.01 -4.90 4.11
N VAL A 171 7.21 -5.63 5.19
CA VAL A 171 6.90 -5.17 6.56
C VAL A 171 8.15 -5.25 7.42
N ALA A 172 8.36 -4.26 8.26
CA ALA A 172 9.39 -4.32 9.28
C ALA A 172 8.90 -5.21 10.44
N PRO A 173 9.77 -5.99 11.10
CA PRO A 173 9.41 -6.77 12.27
C PRO A 173 8.74 -5.91 13.34
N GLY A 174 7.74 -6.46 14.01
CA GLY A 174 7.14 -5.85 15.18
C GLY A 174 8.13 -5.87 16.37
N SER A 175 8.01 -4.91 17.25
CA SER A 175 8.90 -4.79 18.41
C SER A 175 8.46 -5.62 19.62
N GLY A 176 7.35 -6.33 19.55
CA GLY A 176 6.78 -7.17 20.61
C GLY A 176 5.27 -7.37 20.39
N GLY A 177 4.69 -8.41 20.92
CA GLY A 177 3.25 -8.61 20.93
C GLY A 177 2.52 -7.53 21.75
N PRO A 178 1.17 -7.47 21.69
CA PRO A 178 0.39 -6.60 22.54
C PRO A 178 0.79 -6.83 24.02
N ALA A 179 0.88 -5.73 24.77
CA ALA A 179 1.11 -5.84 26.19
C ALA A 179 -0.01 -6.71 26.80
N PRO A 180 0.30 -7.63 27.75
CA PRO A 180 -0.75 -8.42 28.41
C PRO A 180 -1.85 -7.50 28.90
N SER A 181 -3.11 -7.87 28.64
CA SER A 181 -4.24 -7.13 29.19
C SER A 181 -4.16 -7.14 30.70
N ALA A 182 -3.89 -5.99 31.30
CA ALA A 182 -4.11 -5.83 32.73
C ALA A 182 -5.63 -5.87 32.99
N ASP A 183 -6.06 -6.67 33.93
CA ASP A 183 -7.49 -6.75 34.32
C ASP A 183 -8.03 -5.34 34.65
N GLY A 184 -9.20 -5.04 34.10
CA GLY A 184 -9.89 -3.75 34.35
C GLY A 184 -9.49 -2.56 33.44
N ARG A 185 -8.58 -2.72 32.48
CA ARG A 185 -8.28 -1.65 31.50
C ARG A 185 -9.32 -1.57 30.38
N THR A 186 -9.48 -0.37 29.83
CA THR A 186 -10.20 -0.18 28.57
C THR A 186 -9.50 -0.92 27.44
N ARG A 187 -10.26 -1.72 26.68
CA ARG A 187 -9.78 -2.48 25.51
C ARG A 187 -10.00 -1.70 24.22
N THR A 188 -9.11 -1.82 23.27
CA THR A 188 -9.12 -1.04 22.03
C THR A 188 -9.30 -1.95 20.82
N LEU A 189 -10.41 -1.72 20.08
CA LEU A 189 -10.57 -2.13 18.69
C LEU A 189 -10.00 -1.03 17.80
N LEU A 190 -8.96 -1.32 17.03
CA LEU A 190 -8.25 -0.34 16.21
C LEU A 190 -8.53 -0.53 14.73
N ALA A 191 -8.86 0.55 14.04
CA ALA A 191 -8.89 0.64 12.58
C ALA A 191 -7.97 1.75 12.08
N VAL A 192 -7.31 1.53 10.93
CA VAL A 192 -6.36 2.49 10.36
C VAL A 192 -6.59 2.66 8.87
N GLY A 193 -6.83 3.90 8.41
CA GLY A 193 -7.02 4.15 7.00
C GLY A 193 -7.49 5.56 6.67
N ARG A 194 -7.47 5.92 5.39
CA ARG A 194 -8.08 7.18 4.94
C ARG A 194 -9.61 7.11 5.15
N LEU A 195 -10.21 8.19 5.61
CA LEU A 195 -11.67 8.28 5.77
C LEU A 195 -12.32 8.51 4.39
N VAL A 196 -12.43 7.40 3.63
CA VAL A 196 -13.00 7.35 2.27
C VAL A 196 -13.91 6.12 2.14
N PRO A 197 -14.90 6.09 1.21
CA PRO A 197 -15.86 4.99 1.08
C PRO A 197 -15.22 3.60 0.95
N ALA A 198 -14.09 3.53 0.23
CA ALA A 198 -13.36 2.27 0.02
C ALA A 198 -12.89 1.59 1.33
N LYS A 199 -12.79 2.32 2.45
CA LYS A 199 -12.35 1.78 3.74
C LYS A 199 -13.48 1.22 4.61
N GLY A 200 -14.75 1.43 4.23
CA GLY A 200 -15.90 0.80 4.87
C GLY A 200 -16.07 1.13 6.36
N PHE A 201 -15.65 2.31 6.80
CA PHE A 201 -15.79 2.69 8.21
C PHE A 201 -17.24 2.93 8.64
N ASP A 202 -18.14 3.16 7.69
CA ASP A 202 -19.57 3.15 7.88
C ASP A 202 -20.04 1.76 8.38
N LEU A 203 -19.68 0.69 7.67
CA LEU A 203 -20.00 -0.70 8.05
C LEU A 203 -19.34 -1.10 9.38
N LEU A 204 -18.13 -0.59 9.64
CA LEU A 204 -17.43 -0.81 10.92
C LEU A 204 -18.19 -0.20 12.10
N ILE A 205 -18.69 1.03 11.95
CA ILE A 205 -19.47 1.71 12.99
C ILE A 205 -20.77 0.95 13.23
N ASP A 206 -21.47 0.51 12.18
CA ASP A 206 -22.70 -0.27 12.29
C ASP A 206 -22.46 -1.61 12.98
N ALA A 207 -21.39 -2.32 12.63
CA ALA A 207 -21.03 -3.59 13.30
C ALA A 207 -20.65 -3.39 14.78
N PHE A 208 -19.88 -2.35 15.09
CA PHE A 208 -19.51 -2.06 16.48
C PHE A 208 -20.72 -1.66 17.33
N ALA A 209 -21.67 -0.91 16.75
CA ALA A 209 -22.91 -0.51 17.42
C ALA A 209 -23.72 -1.71 17.93
N GLN A 210 -23.74 -2.81 17.16
CA GLN A 210 -24.48 -4.03 17.53
C GLN A 210 -23.91 -4.75 18.77
N VAL A 211 -22.62 -4.57 19.06
CA VAL A 211 -21.94 -5.25 20.17
C VAL A 211 -21.58 -4.33 21.33
N ALA A 212 -21.53 -3.02 21.13
CA ALA A 212 -21.03 -2.05 22.08
C ALA A 212 -21.73 -2.10 23.45
N GLY A 213 -23.03 -2.44 23.51
CA GLY A 213 -23.78 -2.58 24.75
C GLY A 213 -23.35 -3.80 25.56
N ARG A 214 -22.91 -4.90 24.94
CA ARG A 214 -22.46 -6.13 25.61
C ARG A 214 -21.04 -6.04 26.15
N TYR A 215 -20.20 -5.16 25.54
CA TYR A 215 -18.78 -5.02 25.86
C TYR A 215 -18.44 -3.57 26.26
N PRO A 216 -18.88 -3.12 27.47
CA PRO A 216 -18.70 -1.74 27.90
C PRO A 216 -17.23 -1.31 28.06
N GLU A 217 -16.29 -2.23 28.23
CA GLU A 217 -14.85 -1.98 28.34
C GLU A 217 -14.17 -1.72 26.97
N TRP A 218 -14.82 -2.06 25.86
CA TRP A 218 -14.24 -1.89 24.54
C TRP A 218 -14.51 -0.50 23.95
N LYS A 219 -13.51 0.10 23.31
CA LYS A 219 -13.62 1.32 22.52
C LYS A 219 -13.11 1.08 21.12
N LEU A 220 -13.71 1.76 20.14
CA LEU A 220 -13.24 1.78 18.76
C LEU A 220 -12.42 3.04 18.53
N GLU A 221 -11.20 2.88 18.00
CA GLU A 221 -10.33 3.97 17.56
C GLU A 221 -10.10 3.85 16.06
N ILE A 222 -10.43 4.91 15.29
CA ILE A 222 -10.23 4.99 13.83
C ILE A 222 -9.17 6.04 13.53
N LEU A 223 -7.95 5.61 13.20
CA LEU A 223 -6.84 6.48 12.87
C LEU A 223 -6.84 6.82 11.37
N GLY A 224 -6.95 8.09 11.06
CA GLY A 224 -6.85 8.60 9.70
C GLY A 224 -7.64 9.86 9.45
N GLU A 225 -7.50 10.37 8.23
CA GLU A 225 -8.19 11.56 7.73
C GLU A 225 -8.81 11.31 6.36
N GLY A 226 -9.83 12.10 6.03
CA GLY A 226 -10.49 12.04 4.73
C GLY A 226 -11.82 12.76 4.67
N HIS A 227 -12.37 12.82 3.47
CA HIS A 227 -13.59 13.62 3.20
C HIS A 227 -14.87 13.01 3.82
N GLN A 228 -14.84 11.78 4.32
CA GLN A 228 -15.99 11.18 5.03
C GLN A 228 -16.05 11.51 6.52
N ARG A 229 -15.10 12.26 7.09
CA ARG A 229 -15.07 12.57 8.54
C ARG A 229 -16.42 13.01 9.08
N ASP A 230 -17.04 14.00 8.46
CA ASP A 230 -18.32 14.55 8.93
C ASP A 230 -19.47 13.55 8.83
N ALA A 231 -19.49 12.72 7.77
CA ALA A 231 -20.50 11.67 7.62
C ALA A 231 -20.36 10.60 8.70
N LEU A 232 -19.13 10.15 8.96
CA LEU A 232 -18.85 9.18 10.01
C LEU A 232 -19.14 9.74 11.41
N THR A 233 -18.84 11.01 11.67
CA THR A 233 -19.19 11.67 12.94
C THR A 233 -20.70 11.67 13.18
N ARG A 234 -21.50 11.96 12.13
CA ARG A 234 -22.97 11.88 12.22
C ARG A 234 -23.45 10.44 12.47
N ALA A 235 -22.87 9.45 11.83
CA ALA A 235 -23.21 8.04 12.06
C ALA A 235 -22.91 7.61 13.51
N ILE A 236 -21.75 7.96 14.04
CA ILE A 236 -21.37 7.73 15.45
C ILE A 236 -22.39 8.34 16.42
N ALA A 237 -22.80 9.60 16.17
CA ALA A 237 -23.77 10.31 16.99
C ALA A 237 -25.17 9.66 16.89
N ALA A 238 -25.61 9.22 15.71
CA ALA A 238 -26.87 8.54 15.49
C ALA A 238 -26.98 7.22 16.25
N HIS A 239 -25.86 6.50 16.44
CA HIS A 239 -25.80 5.29 17.27
C HIS A 239 -25.59 5.58 18.77
N GLY A 240 -25.46 6.86 19.20
CA GLY A 240 -25.19 7.22 20.59
C GLY A 240 -23.79 6.83 21.09
N LEU A 241 -22.83 6.62 20.18
CA LEU A 241 -21.51 6.06 20.49
C LEU A 241 -20.37 7.12 20.56
N ALA A 242 -20.69 8.40 20.73
CA ALA A 242 -19.71 9.49 20.75
C ALA A 242 -18.63 9.35 21.84
N THR A 243 -18.92 8.66 22.95
CA THR A 243 -17.95 8.38 24.04
C THR A 243 -17.18 7.08 23.86
N ARG A 244 -17.60 6.25 22.90
CA ARG A 244 -17.06 4.91 22.65
C ARG A 244 -16.25 4.78 21.36
N ILE A 245 -16.43 5.69 20.41
CA ILE A 245 -15.74 5.72 19.13
C ILE A 245 -14.96 7.02 19.01
N ALA A 246 -13.64 6.91 18.84
CA ALA A 246 -12.75 8.04 18.66
C ALA A 246 -12.17 8.08 17.24
N MET A 247 -12.10 9.28 16.64
CA MET A 247 -11.43 9.55 15.37
C MET A 247 -10.38 10.65 15.58
N PRO A 248 -9.20 10.36 16.20
CA PRO A 248 -8.22 11.37 16.58
C PRO A 248 -7.48 11.99 15.38
N GLY A 249 -7.70 11.44 14.18
CA GLY A 249 -7.08 11.97 12.98
C GLY A 249 -5.84 11.21 12.53
N PHE A 250 -4.98 11.89 11.77
CA PHE A 250 -3.73 11.31 11.29
C PHE A 250 -2.72 11.14 12.43
N SER A 251 -2.18 9.94 12.57
CA SER A 251 -1.11 9.64 13.53
C SER A 251 0.20 9.32 12.79
N LYS A 252 1.31 9.83 13.31
CA LYS A 252 2.67 9.40 12.90
C LYS A 252 3.08 8.10 13.60
N GLU A 253 2.43 7.77 14.71
CA GLU A 253 2.76 6.64 15.57
C GLU A 253 1.78 5.48 15.46
N VAL A 254 1.37 5.16 14.21
CA VAL A 254 0.40 4.09 13.94
C VAL A 254 0.85 2.76 14.55
N ARG A 255 2.15 2.42 14.47
CA ARG A 255 2.67 1.17 15.05
C ARG A 255 2.56 1.14 16.58
N ASN A 256 2.72 2.29 17.25
CA ASN A 256 2.50 2.38 18.69
C ASN A 256 1.02 2.16 19.05
N ALA A 257 0.09 2.67 18.23
CA ALA A 257 -1.34 2.39 18.40
C ALA A 257 -1.65 0.90 18.18
N MET A 258 -1.08 0.28 17.14
CA MET A 258 -1.24 -1.16 16.89
C MET A 258 -0.77 -2.01 18.07
N ARG A 259 0.40 -1.70 18.65
CA ARG A 259 0.91 -2.42 19.84
C ARG A 259 0.03 -2.32 21.08
N ARG A 260 -0.74 -1.24 21.22
CA ARG A 260 -1.68 -1.06 22.34
C ARG A 260 -3.08 -1.62 22.06
N ALA A 261 -3.35 -1.94 20.81
CA ALA A 261 -4.65 -2.48 20.42
C ALA A 261 -4.82 -3.94 20.87
N ASP A 262 -6.01 -4.27 21.31
CA ASP A 262 -6.40 -5.65 21.69
C ASP A 262 -6.94 -6.42 20.49
N LEU A 263 -7.45 -5.70 19.48
CA LEU A 263 -7.96 -6.24 18.22
C LEU A 263 -7.79 -5.20 17.11
N PHE A 264 -7.34 -5.62 15.94
CA PHE A 264 -7.28 -4.79 14.74
C PHE A 264 -8.37 -5.19 13.76
N VAL A 265 -9.02 -4.21 13.12
CA VAL A 265 -10.06 -4.46 12.12
C VAL A 265 -9.75 -3.77 10.79
N LEU A 266 -9.93 -4.51 9.69
CA LEU A 266 -9.90 -3.99 8.32
C LEU A 266 -11.28 -4.17 7.68
N SER A 267 -12.08 -3.12 7.65
CA SER A 267 -13.44 -3.10 7.09
C SER A 267 -13.51 -2.67 5.62
N SER A 268 -12.38 -2.74 4.91
CA SER A 268 -12.28 -2.21 3.54
C SER A 268 -13.14 -2.96 2.53
N ARG A 269 -13.80 -2.22 1.64
CA ARG A 269 -14.50 -2.76 0.45
C ARG A 269 -13.53 -3.21 -0.63
N PHE A 270 -12.40 -2.52 -0.75
CA PHE A 270 -11.38 -2.78 -1.76
C PHE A 270 -9.98 -2.58 -1.19
N GLU A 271 -9.08 -3.51 -1.50
CA GLU A 271 -7.65 -3.41 -1.21
C GLU A 271 -6.81 -3.92 -2.40
N GLY A 272 -5.53 -3.55 -2.40
CA GLY A 272 -4.49 -4.30 -3.09
C GLY A 272 -3.87 -5.29 -2.11
N LEU A 273 -2.70 -4.95 -1.54
CA LEU A 273 -2.20 -5.59 -0.32
C LEU A 273 -2.35 -4.60 0.84
N PRO A 274 -3.17 -4.88 1.87
CA PRO A 274 -3.48 -3.93 2.94
C PRO A 274 -2.31 -3.77 3.92
N ASN A 275 -1.50 -2.71 3.74
CA ASN A 275 -0.33 -2.47 4.60
C ASN A 275 -0.69 -2.37 6.08
N ALA A 276 -1.83 -1.75 6.43
CA ALA A 276 -2.23 -1.60 7.82
C ALA A 276 -2.52 -2.96 8.48
N LEU A 277 -3.15 -3.89 7.75
CA LEU A 277 -3.35 -5.25 8.22
C LEU A 277 -2.02 -5.98 8.39
N LEU A 278 -1.15 -5.94 7.38
CA LEU A 278 0.18 -6.56 7.42
C LEU A 278 1.02 -6.03 8.58
N GLU A 279 0.92 -4.74 8.88
CA GLU A 279 1.61 -4.11 10.01
C GLU A 279 1.02 -4.52 11.36
N ALA A 280 -0.32 -4.57 11.50
CA ALA A 280 -0.97 -5.05 12.72
C ALA A 280 -0.61 -6.51 13.00
N MET A 281 -0.64 -7.37 11.98
CA MET A 281 -0.20 -8.76 12.07
C MET A 281 1.28 -8.85 12.49
N SER A 282 2.16 -7.99 11.97
CA SER A 282 3.58 -7.98 12.33
C SER A 282 3.82 -7.58 13.78
N GLU A 283 2.96 -6.75 14.38
CA GLU A 283 3.01 -6.43 15.81
C GLU A 283 2.41 -7.53 16.69
N GLY A 284 1.81 -8.57 16.10
CA GLY A 284 1.21 -9.69 16.82
C GLY A 284 -0.16 -9.39 17.39
N VAL A 285 -0.88 -8.44 16.81
CA VAL A 285 -2.26 -8.11 17.18
C VAL A 285 -3.20 -9.09 16.47
N ALA A 286 -4.21 -9.59 17.17
CA ALA A 286 -5.29 -10.34 16.54
C ALA A 286 -6.00 -9.45 15.52
N CYS A 287 -6.24 -9.98 14.31
CA CYS A 287 -6.78 -9.22 13.20
C CYS A 287 -8.07 -9.83 12.69
N VAL A 288 -9.09 -9.00 12.47
CA VAL A 288 -10.31 -9.35 11.73
C VAL A 288 -10.40 -8.49 10.47
N SER A 289 -10.82 -9.08 9.37
CA SER A 289 -10.90 -8.37 8.08
C SER A 289 -12.09 -8.83 7.26
N PHE A 290 -12.73 -7.91 6.55
CA PHE A 290 -13.51 -8.32 5.39
C PHE A 290 -12.58 -9.02 4.38
N ASP A 291 -13.07 -10.11 3.81
CA ASP A 291 -12.41 -10.84 2.73
C ASP A 291 -12.71 -10.16 1.39
N CYS A 292 -12.31 -8.89 1.26
CA CYS A 292 -12.52 -8.12 0.06
C CYS A 292 -11.68 -8.64 -1.11
N THR A 293 -11.96 -8.15 -2.30
CA THR A 293 -11.56 -8.75 -3.60
C THR A 293 -10.09 -9.15 -3.73
N ALA A 294 -9.15 -8.47 -3.04
CA ALA A 294 -7.74 -8.83 -3.04
C ALA A 294 -7.07 -8.45 -1.71
N GLY A 295 -6.01 -9.13 -1.35
CA GLY A 295 -5.11 -8.82 -0.25
C GLY A 295 -5.40 -9.52 1.06
N PRO A 296 -6.54 -9.34 1.76
CA PRO A 296 -6.73 -9.94 3.08
C PRO A 296 -6.57 -11.46 3.09
N ARG A 297 -7.15 -12.17 2.15
CA ARG A 297 -7.03 -13.64 2.01
C ARG A 297 -5.60 -14.12 1.70
N GLU A 298 -4.73 -13.26 1.19
CA GLU A 298 -3.31 -13.59 0.99
C GLU A 298 -2.48 -13.46 2.27
N LEU A 299 -3.02 -12.77 3.28
CA LEU A 299 -2.38 -12.57 4.58
C LEU A 299 -3.00 -13.42 5.68
N ILE A 300 -4.33 -13.59 5.65
CA ILE A 300 -5.10 -14.27 6.70
C ILE A 300 -5.54 -15.65 6.25
N GLN A 301 -5.18 -16.66 7.04
CA GLN A 301 -5.80 -17.97 7.10
C GLN A 301 -6.81 -17.95 8.24
N HIS A 302 -8.12 -18.00 7.88
CA HIS A 302 -9.23 -17.85 8.83
C HIS A 302 -9.14 -18.82 10.00
N GLY A 303 -9.21 -18.29 11.23
CA GLY A 303 -9.15 -19.06 12.47
C GLY A 303 -7.75 -19.51 12.90
N GLU A 304 -6.72 -19.33 12.07
CA GLU A 304 -5.33 -19.69 12.35
C GLU A 304 -4.48 -18.48 12.76
N ASN A 305 -4.38 -17.47 11.88
CA ASN A 305 -3.56 -16.27 12.09
C ASN A 305 -4.36 -14.96 11.99
N GLY A 306 -5.69 -15.06 11.93
CA GLY A 306 -6.63 -13.95 11.85
C GLY A 306 -8.04 -14.43 11.53
N TRP A 307 -8.98 -13.50 11.36
CA TRP A 307 -10.39 -13.79 11.15
C TRP A 307 -10.88 -13.11 9.87
N LEU A 308 -11.43 -13.88 8.92
CA LEU A 308 -12.05 -13.38 7.71
C LEU A 308 -13.56 -13.39 7.82
N VAL A 309 -14.19 -12.31 7.35
CA VAL A 309 -15.64 -12.12 7.29
C VAL A 309 -16.00 -11.86 5.83
N PRO A 310 -17.16 -12.31 5.33
CA PRO A 310 -17.60 -12.00 3.98
C PRO A 310 -17.53 -10.50 3.67
N PRO A 311 -17.27 -10.11 2.38
CA PRO A 311 -17.19 -8.70 2.02
C PRO A 311 -18.47 -7.93 2.37
N GLU A 312 -18.32 -6.75 2.97
CA GLU A 312 -19.41 -5.82 3.31
C GLU A 312 -20.50 -6.41 4.26
N ASP A 313 -20.24 -7.53 4.90
CA ASP A 313 -21.15 -8.17 5.86
C ASP A 313 -20.95 -7.57 7.28
N ALA A 314 -21.72 -6.52 7.59
CA ALA A 314 -21.65 -5.85 8.89
C ALA A 314 -22.12 -6.75 10.03
N ASP A 315 -23.11 -7.61 9.79
CA ASP A 315 -23.63 -8.55 10.80
C ASP A 315 -22.61 -9.66 11.09
N GLY A 316 -21.98 -10.20 10.04
CA GLY A 316 -20.87 -11.13 10.18
C GLY A 316 -19.67 -10.51 10.89
N LEU A 317 -19.40 -9.22 10.68
CA LEU A 317 -18.34 -8.49 11.38
C LEU A 317 -18.70 -8.30 12.87
N ALA A 318 -19.95 -8.01 13.20
CA ALA A 318 -20.44 -7.94 14.57
C ALA A 318 -20.33 -9.30 15.28
N ALA A 319 -20.68 -10.40 14.62
CA ALA A 319 -20.50 -11.75 15.14
C ALA A 319 -19.03 -12.12 15.39
N ALA A 320 -18.14 -11.69 14.48
CA ALA A 320 -16.69 -11.84 14.68
C ALA A 320 -16.18 -11.04 15.88
N PHE A 321 -16.68 -9.81 16.08
CA PHE A 321 -16.38 -9.03 17.28
C PHE A 321 -16.85 -9.73 18.54
N ASP A 322 -18.07 -10.24 18.56
CA ASP A 322 -18.62 -10.99 19.70
C ASP A 322 -17.71 -12.15 20.08
N THR A 323 -17.30 -12.95 19.11
CA THR A 323 -16.37 -14.08 19.32
C THR A 323 -15.00 -13.62 19.82
N LEU A 324 -14.43 -12.58 19.21
CA LEU A 324 -13.06 -12.15 19.50
C LEU A 324 -12.97 -11.26 20.75
N MET A 325 -14.01 -10.52 21.12
CA MET A 325 -13.98 -9.64 22.29
C MET A 325 -14.08 -10.42 23.60
N GLN A 326 -14.79 -11.54 23.62
CA GLN A 326 -14.95 -12.36 24.82
C GLN A 326 -13.79 -13.31 25.09
N ASP A 327 -12.97 -13.68 24.11
CA ASP A 327 -11.94 -14.72 24.22
C ASP A 327 -10.53 -14.16 24.07
N ASP A 328 -9.89 -13.85 25.21
CA ASP A 328 -8.51 -13.36 25.29
C ASP A 328 -7.50 -14.39 24.80
N ALA A 329 -7.73 -15.68 25.08
CA ALA A 329 -6.85 -16.76 24.67
C ALA A 329 -6.85 -16.94 23.14
N LEU A 330 -8.03 -16.85 22.53
CA LEU A 330 -8.17 -16.87 21.08
C LEU A 330 -7.42 -15.71 20.43
N ARG A 331 -7.61 -14.46 20.94
CA ARG A 331 -6.87 -13.30 20.42
C ARG A 331 -5.35 -13.47 20.56
N ALA A 332 -4.88 -13.93 21.72
CA ALA A 332 -3.45 -14.16 21.93
C ALA A 332 -2.88 -15.21 20.97
N ARG A 333 -3.60 -16.30 20.74
CA ARG A 333 -3.23 -17.35 19.77
C ARG A 333 -3.17 -16.83 18.35
N LEU A 334 -4.23 -16.13 17.89
CA LEU A 334 -4.27 -15.54 16.54
C LEU A 334 -3.16 -14.52 16.34
N GLY A 335 -2.92 -13.63 17.31
CA GLY A 335 -1.86 -12.63 17.26
C GLY A 335 -0.45 -13.23 17.17
N THR A 336 -0.21 -14.29 17.95
CA THR A 336 1.08 -15.03 17.90
C THR A 336 1.33 -15.60 16.51
N ARG A 337 0.33 -16.25 15.92
CA ARG A 337 0.41 -16.79 14.56
C ARG A 337 0.48 -15.70 13.49
N ALA A 338 -0.21 -14.58 13.69
CA ALA A 338 -0.16 -13.45 12.77
C ALA A 338 1.27 -12.94 12.53
N ARG A 339 2.15 -12.99 13.53
CA ARG A 339 3.55 -12.54 13.41
C ARG A 339 4.38 -13.32 12.39
N GLU A 340 3.96 -14.50 12.00
CA GLU A 340 4.64 -15.31 10.98
C GLU A 340 4.73 -14.59 9.62
N VAL A 341 3.88 -13.59 9.37
CA VAL A 341 3.99 -12.71 8.19
C VAL A 341 5.36 -12.01 8.10
N CYS A 342 6.04 -11.77 9.25
CA CYS A 342 7.36 -11.18 9.26
C CYS A 342 8.43 -12.04 8.56
N ASN A 343 8.22 -13.35 8.46
CA ASN A 343 9.14 -14.25 7.75
C ASN A 343 8.96 -14.12 6.23
N LEU A 344 7.72 -14.11 5.76
CA LEU A 344 7.37 -14.10 4.34
C LEU A 344 7.47 -12.70 3.71
N TYR A 345 7.14 -11.67 4.49
CA TYR A 345 7.06 -10.28 4.04
C TYR A 345 8.18 -9.39 4.63
N SER A 346 9.27 -10.00 5.13
CA SER A 346 10.41 -9.22 5.63
C SER A 346 11.00 -8.30 4.55
N VAL A 347 11.59 -7.18 4.97
CA VAL A 347 12.27 -6.26 4.03
C VAL A 347 13.35 -6.99 3.25
N SER A 348 14.07 -7.94 3.87
CA SER A 348 15.14 -8.71 3.21
C SER A 348 14.61 -9.64 2.15
N GLU A 349 13.54 -10.37 2.44
CA GLU A 349 12.90 -11.32 1.50
C GLU A 349 12.33 -10.57 0.28
N ILE A 350 11.54 -9.54 0.53
CA ILE A 350 10.94 -8.75 -0.56
C ILE A 350 12.02 -8.04 -1.40
N LEU A 351 13.09 -7.55 -0.77
CA LEU A 351 14.21 -6.95 -1.49
C LEU A 351 14.96 -8.01 -2.34
N GLY A 352 15.06 -9.25 -1.86
CA GLY A 352 15.60 -10.39 -2.63
C GLY A 352 14.81 -10.63 -3.91
N GLN A 353 13.47 -10.65 -3.81
CA GLN A 353 12.58 -10.81 -4.98
C GLN A 353 12.74 -9.65 -5.98
N TRP A 354 12.83 -8.41 -5.49
CA TRP A 354 13.12 -7.24 -6.32
C TRP A 354 14.49 -7.34 -7.02
N ASN A 355 15.53 -7.73 -6.29
CA ASN A 355 16.88 -7.87 -6.84
C ASN A 355 16.95 -8.95 -7.93
N SER A 356 16.25 -10.08 -7.75
CA SER A 356 16.14 -11.14 -8.75
C SER A 356 15.45 -10.63 -10.02
N LEU A 357 14.36 -9.86 -9.89
CA LEU A 357 13.68 -9.24 -11.02
C LEU A 357 14.59 -8.22 -11.73
N LEU A 358 15.28 -7.35 -10.98
CA LEU A 358 16.21 -6.37 -11.53
C LEU A 358 17.35 -7.05 -12.30
N ALA A 359 17.94 -8.12 -11.77
CA ALA A 359 19.00 -8.87 -12.44
C ALA A 359 18.51 -9.45 -13.78
N SER A 360 17.33 -10.07 -13.80
CA SER A 360 16.71 -10.59 -15.01
C SER A 360 16.49 -9.50 -16.07
N VAL A 361 15.89 -8.37 -15.68
CA VAL A 361 15.56 -7.26 -16.58
C VAL A 361 16.81 -6.57 -17.14
N MET A 362 17.85 -6.38 -16.31
CA MET A 362 19.11 -5.75 -16.73
C MET A 362 19.95 -6.69 -17.61
N GLY A 363 19.91 -8.01 -17.35
CA GLY A 363 20.56 -9.02 -18.18
C GLY A 363 19.99 -9.05 -19.60
N SER A 364 18.68 -9.08 -19.74
CA SER A 364 17.98 -9.01 -21.04
C SER A 364 18.31 -7.71 -21.79
N SER A 365 18.30 -6.56 -21.10
CA SER A 365 18.61 -5.26 -21.71
C SER A 365 20.08 -5.13 -22.19
N ARG A 366 21.01 -5.86 -21.56
CA ARG A 366 22.41 -5.91 -22.03
C ARG A 366 22.57 -6.80 -23.25
N ALA A 367 21.89 -7.93 -23.31
CA ALA A 367 21.89 -8.85 -24.44
C ALA A 367 21.33 -8.16 -25.71
N ASP A 368 20.21 -7.44 -25.60
CA ASP A 368 19.61 -6.67 -26.70
C ASP A 368 20.54 -5.58 -27.22
N ARG A 369 21.32 -4.93 -26.33
CA ARG A 369 22.30 -3.91 -26.74
C ARG A 369 23.49 -4.52 -27.48
N ALA A 370 23.95 -5.71 -27.11
CA ALA A 370 25.04 -6.40 -27.76
C ALA A 370 24.63 -6.85 -29.17
N SER A 371 23.42 -7.40 -29.34
CA SER A 371 22.87 -7.82 -30.63
C SER A 371 22.73 -6.65 -31.62
N THR A 372 22.19 -5.51 -31.17
CA THR A 372 22.03 -4.34 -32.03
C THR A 372 23.37 -3.67 -32.43
N ALA A 373 24.41 -3.81 -31.61
CA ALA A 373 25.75 -3.30 -31.95
C ALA A 373 26.45 -4.19 -33.00
N THR A 374 26.16 -5.51 -33.00
CA THR A 374 26.73 -6.46 -33.96
C THR A 374 26.04 -6.38 -35.33
N GLU A 375 24.78 -5.95 -35.42
CA GLU A 375 24.05 -5.74 -36.68
C GLU A 375 24.40 -4.40 -37.38
N GLN A 376 25.08 -3.47 -36.70
CA GLN A 376 25.46 -2.14 -37.20
C GLN A 376 26.98 -2.05 -37.51
N ALA A 377 27.74 -3.08 -37.26
CA ALA A 377 29.16 -3.21 -37.60
C ALA A 377 29.36 -4.11 -38.84
#